data_525388642982000f64895e15f581a959
#
_entry.id   525388642982000f64895e15f581a959
#
_cell.length_a   1.000
_cell.length_b   1.000
_cell.length_c   1.000
_cell.angle_alpha   90.00
_cell.angle_beta   90.00
_cell.angle_gamma   90.00
#
_symmetry.space_group_name_H-M   'P 1'
#
loop_
_entity.id
_entity.type
_entity.pdbx_description
1 polymer ?
#
loop_
_entity_poly.entity_id
_entity_poly.type
_entity_poly.pdbx_seq_one_letter_code
_entity_poly.pdbx_strand_id
1 'polypeptide(L)'
;MTHDAGKTGSLANSTLLEAILQTSSEAIIASDADGRVLFWNPGATRIFGFDAAEALGQSLDLIIPEKLRARHWQGYRHVMDTGQSRYGEGDLLSVPALRKDGTRISVEFTIVPFRNASGQMEGIAAVMRDVTARFEELRALRRQLAAKKE
;
A
#
# COMPACT_ATOMS: atom_id res chain seq x y z
N MET A 1 22.24 -32.06 13.36
CA MET A 1 21.07 -31.56 14.10
C MET A 1 20.72 -30.08 13.79
N THR A 2 21.67 -29.28 13.38
CA THR A 2 21.42 -27.88 13.02
C THR A 2 20.77 -27.69 11.66
N HIS A 3 20.77 -28.70 10.78
CA HIS A 3 20.20 -28.59 9.44
C HIS A 3 18.66 -28.72 9.37
N ASP A 4 18.05 -29.40 10.33
CA ASP A 4 16.60 -29.63 10.35
C ASP A 4 15.83 -28.40 10.83
N ALA A 5 16.38 -27.66 11.79
CA ALA A 5 15.76 -26.45 12.31
C ALA A 5 15.70 -25.34 11.24
N GLY A 6 16.70 -25.26 10.35
CA GLY A 6 16.72 -24.29 9.26
C GLY A 6 15.67 -24.58 8.19
N LYS A 7 15.46 -25.84 7.85
CA LYS A 7 14.43 -26.26 6.87
C LYS A 7 13.03 -26.05 7.40
N THR A 8 12.76 -26.37 8.65
CA THR A 8 11.47 -26.19 9.30
C THR A 8 11.13 -24.70 9.41
N GLY A 9 12.11 -23.87 9.78
CA GLY A 9 11.92 -22.42 9.85
C GLY A 9 11.62 -21.79 8.48
N SER A 10 12.29 -22.26 7.42
CA SER A 10 12.05 -21.78 6.05
C SER A 10 10.66 -22.14 5.54
N LEU A 11 10.18 -23.37 5.78
CA LEU A 11 8.82 -23.79 5.42
C LEU A 11 7.76 -23.02 6.20
N ALA A 12 7.96 -22.82 7.51
CA ALA A 12 7.05 -22.04 8.36
C ALA A 12 7.00 -20.58 7.91
N ASN A 13 8.14 -19.97 7.53
CA ASN A 13 8.20 -18.60 7.05
C ASN A 13 7.49 -18.45 5.70
N SER A 14 7.64 -19.41 4.79
CA SER A 14 6.95 -19.38 3.49
C SER A 14 5.44 -19.49 3.66
N THR A 15 4.98 -20.38 4.55
CA THR A 15 3.55 -20.55 4.87
C THR A 15 2.99 -19.29 5.52
N LEU A 16 3.71 -18.71 6.47
CA LEU A 16 3.32 -17.47 7.13
C LEU A 16 3.24 -16.31 6.16
N LEU A 17 4.24 -16.15 5.30
CA LEU A 17 4.28 -15.11 4.28
C LEU A 17 3.09 -15.23 3.34
N GLU A 18 2.81 -16.43 2.85
CA GLU A 18 1.65 -16.67 1.98
C GLU A 18 0.34 -16.30 2.67
N ALA A 19 0.17 -16.67 3.94
CA ALA A 19 -1.02 -16.34 4.72
C ALA A 19 -1.17 -14.82 4.86
N ILE A 20 -0.09 -14.10 5.15
CA ILE A 20 -0.11 -12.63 5.26
C ILE A 20 -0.48 -12.00 3.93
N LEU A 21 0.14 -12.44 2.84
CA LEU A 21 -0.11 -11.89 1.51
C LEU A 21 -1.55 -12.13 1.05
N GLN A 22 -2.17 -13.23 1.44
CA GLN A 22 -3.53 -13.58 1.03
C GLN A 22 -4.62 -13.00 1.93
N THR A 23 -4.29 -12.13 2.86
CA THR A 23 -5.29 -11.48 3.72
C THR A 23 -6.27 -10.64 2.90
N SER A 24 -7.55 -10.65 3.31
CA SER A 24 -8.58 -9.77 2.76
C SER A 24 -8.76 -8.51 3.61
N SER A 25 -8.15 -8.44 4.77
CA SER A 25 -8.30 -7.32 5.71
C SER A 25 -7.51 -6.09 5.30
N GLU A 26 -6.37 -6.29 4.66
CA GLU A 26 -5.48 -5.20 4.25
C GLU A 26 -5.11 -5.38 2.78
N ALA A 27 -4.99 -4.26 2.06
CA ALA A 27 -4.47 -4.27 0.71
C ALA A 27 -2.95 -4.39 0.76
N ILE A 28 -2.39 -5.40 0.11
CA ILE A 28 -0.95 -5.53 -0.08
C ILE A 28 -0.70 -5.45 -1.59
N ILE A 29 0.01 -4.41 -1.98
CA ILE A 29 0.28 -4.10 -3.39
C ILE A 29 1.78 -3.92 -3.54
N ALA A 30 2.38 -4.60 -4.53
CA ALA A 30 3.76 -4.36 -4.91
C ALA A 30 3.80 -3.83 -6.34
N SER A 31 4.73 -2.93 -6.62
CA SER A 31 4.94 -2.33 -7.94
C SER A 31 6.42 -2.29 -8.28
N ASP A 32 6.71 -2.27 -9.58
CA ASP A 32 8.08 -2.27 -10.09
C ASP A 32 8.67 -0.86 -10.16
N ALA A 33 9.86 -0.74 -10.74
CA ALA A 33 10.57 0.53 -10.89
C ALA A 33 9.78 1.58 -11.66
N ASP A 34 8.90 1.16 -12.57
CA ASP A 34 8.07 2.04 -13.39
C ASP A 34 6.68 2.29 -12.76
N GLY A 35 6.44 1.74 -11.58
CA GLY A 35 5.17 1.90 -10.90
C GLY A 35 4.04 1.03 -11.45
N ARG A 36 4.37 -0.06 -12.13
CA ARG A 36 3.39 -1.03 -12.60
C ARG A 36 3.18 -2.12 -11.55
N VAL A 37 1.95 -2.52 -11.39
CA VAL A 37 1.55 -3.50 -10.36
C VAL A 37 2.16 -4.86 -10.65
N LEU A 38 2.90 -5.39 -9.69
CA LEU A 38 3.49 -6.74 -9.70
C LEU A 38 2.68 -7.71 -8.87
N PHE A 39 2.06 -7.24 -7.80
CA PHE A 39 1.31 -8.06 -6.85
C PHE A 39 0.09 -7.29 -6.35
N TRP A 40 -1.02 -7.99 -6.23
CA TRP A 40 -2.31 -7.43 -5.83
C TRP A 40 -3.08 -8.51 -5.08
N ASN A 41 -3.27 -8.32 -3.78
CA ASN A 41 -3.85 -9.35 -2.93
C ASN A 41 -5.39 -9.25 -2.83
N PRO A 42 -6.07 -10.20 -2.17
CA PRO A 42 -7.52 -10.13 -1.98
C PRO A 42 -7.98 -8.86 -1.27
N GLY A 43 -7.21 -8.36 -0.30
CA GLY A 43 -7.53 -7.09 0.38
C GLY A 43 -7.54 -5.89 -0.56
N ALA A 44 -6.62 -5.86 -1.53
CA ALA A 44 -6.60 -4.82 -2.56
C ALA A 44 -7.86 -4.87 -3.43
N THR A 45 -8.29 -6.06 -3.82
CA THR A 45 -9.54 -6.25 -4.57
C THR A 45 -10.74 -5.75 -3.75
N ARG A 46 -10.81 -6.09 -2.48
CA ARG A 46 -11.90 -5.66 -1.61
C ARG A 46 -11.94 -4.14 -1.44
N ILE A 47 -10.79 -3.52 -1.22
CA ILE A 47 -10.71 -2.07 -0.93
C ILE A 47 -10.90 -1.24 -2.21
N PHE A 48 -10.25 -1.60 -3.30
CA PHE A 48 -10.23 -0.79 -4.52
C PHE A 48 -11.21 -1.24 -5.60
N GLY A 49 -11.70 -2.48 -5.54
CA GLY A 49 -12.71 -2.96 -6.48
C GLY A 49 -12.17 -3.54 -7.78
N PHE A 50 -10.86 -3.52 -7.99
CA PHE A 50 -10.23 -4.17 -9.14
C PHE A 50 -9.81 -5.59 -8.79
N ASP A 51 -10.05 -6.55 -9.67
CA ASP A 51 -9.49 -7.89 -9.53
C ASP A 51 -7.99 -7.88 -9.83
N ALA A 52 -7.27 -8.87 -9.32
CA ALA A 52 -5.85 -9.00 -9.60
C ALA A 52 -5.56 -9.05 -11.10
N ALA A 53 -6.38 -9.77 -11.87
CA ALA A 53 -6.24 -9.86 -13.32
C ALA A 53 -6.37 -8.50 -14.01
N GLU A 54 -7.20 -7.60 -13.49
CA GLU A 54 -7.36 -6.24 -14.00
C GLU A 54 -6.20 -5.32 -13.61
N ALA A 55 -5.66 -5.51 -12.40
CA ALA A 55 -4.65 -4.60 -11.83
C ALA A 55 -3.23 -4.94 -12.24
N LEU A 56 -2.89 -6.22 -12.36
CA LEU A 56 -1.52 -6.65 -12.68
C LEU A 56 -1.04 -6.05 -14.01
N GLY A 57 0.17 -5.46 -13.99
CA GLY A 57 0.76 -4.81 -15.15
C GLY A 57 0.26 -3.40 -15.41
N GLN A 58 -0.74 -2.93 -14.70
CA GLN A 58 -1.26 -1.58 -14.83
C GLN A 58 -0.47 -0.59 -13.99
N SER A 59 -0.49 0.68 -14.39
CA SER A 59 0.07 1.76 -13.58
C SER A 59 -0.70 1.91 -12.27
N LEU A 60 -0.01 2.28 -11.20
CA LEU A 60 -0.66 2.64 -9.93
C LEU A 60 -1.64 3.83 -10.07
N ASP A 61 -1.62 4.54 -11.18
CA ASP A 61 -2.58 5.60 -11.46
C ASP A 61 -4.02 5.14 -11.32
N LEU A 62 -4.29 3.85 -11.48
CA LEU A 62 -5.65 3.31 -11.38
C LEU A 62 -6.29 3.59 -10.01
N ILE A 63 -5.50 3.75 -8.95
CA ILE A 63 -6.00 4.04 -7.59
C ILE A 63 -5.67 5.46 -7.13
N ILE A 64 -5.03 6.28 -7.95
CA ILE A 64 -4.56 7.61 -7.56
C ILE A 64 -5.43 8.67 -8.23
N PRO A 65 -6.07 9.57 -7.44
CA PRO A 65 -6.80 10.70 -8.01
C PRO A 65 -5.91 11.51 -8.96
N GLU A 66 -6.46 11.93 -10.08
CA GLU A 66 -5.70 12.60 -11.14
C GLU A 66 -4.86 13.77 -10.64
N LYS A 67 -5.43 14.60 -9.78
CA LYS A 67 -4.74 15.78 -9.22
C LYS A 67 -3.53 15.44 -8.37
N LEU A 68 -3.44 14.21 -7.86
CA LEU A 68 -2.36 13.76 -6.99
C LEU A 68 -1.29 12.95 -7.71
N ARG A 69 -1.50 12.61 -8.98
CA ARG A 69 -0.59 11.73 -9.74
C ARG A 69 0.80 12.29 -9.88
N ALA A 70 0.94 13.55 -10.27
CA ALA A 70 2.25 14.17 -10.44
C ALA A 70 3.08 14.14 -9.15
N ARG A 71 2.46 14.48 -8.02
CA ARG A 71 3.10 14.46 -6.70
C ARG A 71 3.47 13.03 -6.28
N HIS A 72 2.57 12.07 -6.54
CA HIS A 72 2.82 10.67 -6.25
C HIS A 72 4.06 10.16 -6.98
N TRP A 73 4.15 10.39 -8.28
CA TRP A 73 5.28 9.90 -9.09
C TRP A 73 6.58 10.61 -8.74
N GLN A 74 6.53 11.85 -8.33
CA GLN A 74 7.71 12.57 -7.83
C GLN A 74 8.27 11.87 -6.57
N GLY A 75 7.41 11.54 -5.62
CA GLY A 75 7.78 10.78 -4.43
C GLY A 75 8.25 9.37 -4.75
N TYR A 76 7.59 8.70 -5.68
CA TYR A 76 7.93 7.36 -6.12
C TYR A 76 9.35 7.29 -6.69
N ARG A 77 9.67 8.21 -7.61
CA ARG A 77 11.02 8.30 -8.20
C ARG A 77 12.07 8.58 -7.14
N HIS A 78 11.77 9.43 -6.17
CA HIS A 78 12.69 9.71 -5.07
C HIS A 78 13.03 8.43 -4.29
N VAL A 79 12.03 7.62 -3.97
CA VAL A 79 12.24 6.35 -3.27
C VAL A 79 13.04 5.37 -4.15
N MET A 80 12.72 5.28 -5.43
CA MET A 80 13.46 4.42 -6.36
C MET A 80 14.91 4.84 -6.51
N ASP A 81 15.21 6.13 -6.54
CA ASP A 81 16.56 6.65 -6.69
C ASP A 81 17.40 6.51 -5.41
N THR A 82 16.81 6.69 -4.26
CA THR A 82 17.53 6.72 -2.98
C THR A 82 17.35 5.45 -2.14
N GLY A 83 16.31 4.66 -2.40
CA GLY A 83 15.93 3.53 -1.56
C GLY A 83 15.31 3.95 -0.22
N GLN A 84 15.03 5.24 -0.05
CA GLN A 84 14.51 5.78 1.21
C GLN A 84 13.31 6.69 0.95
N SER A 85 12.28 6.53 1.80
CA SER A 85 11.14 7.44 1.81
C SER A 85 11.54 8.78 2.42
N ARG A 86 10.86 9.86 2.02
CA ARG A 86 10.94 11.17 2.69
C ARG A 86 10.40 11.11 4.10
N TYR A 87 9.59 10.10 4.40
CA TYR A 87 8.99 9.87 5.71
C TYR A 87 9.88 8.90 6.47
N GLY A 88 9.98 9.04 7.78
CA GLY A 88 10.76 8.16 8.63
C GLY A 88 10.17 6.74 8.67
N GLU A 89 10.96 5.79 9.14
CA GLU A 89 10.48 4.43 9.39
C GLU A 89 9.32 4.47 10.39
N GLY A 90 8.27 3.73 10.06
CA GLY A 90 7.07 3.68 10.90
C GLY A 90 6.10 4.83 10.69
N ASP A 91 6.41 5.81 9.85
CA ASP A 91 5.47 6.86 9.51
C ASP A 91 4.31 6.30 8.70
N LEU A 92 3.12 6.65 9.12
CA LEU A 92 1.88 6.24 8.49
C LEU A 92 1.40 7.35 7.55
N LEU A 93 1.31 7.03 6.27
CA LEU A 93 0.85 7.97 5.26
C LEU A 93 -0.67 7.90 5.15
N SER A 94 -1.33 9.05 5.02
CA SER A 94 -2.77 9.13 4.86
C SER A 94 -3.09 9.97 3.62
N VAL A 95 -3.76 9.38 2.65
CA VAL A 95 -4.05 10.02 1.37
C VAL A 95 -5.40 9.58 0.81
N PRO A 96 -6.01 10.40 -0.07
CA PRO A 96 -7.16 9.95 -0.86
C PRO A 96 -6.74 8.92 -1.91
N ALA A 97 -7.67 7.99 -2.21
CA ALA A 97 -7.49 7.00 -3.26
C ALA A 97 -8.80 6.84 -4.04
N LEU A 98 -8.74 6.19 -5.19
CA LEU A 98 -9.89 5.90 -6.04
C LEU A 98 -10.21 4.41 -6.03
N ARG A 99 -11.50 4.09 -6.01
CA ARG A 99 -12.01 2.76 -6.31
C ARG A 99 -12.31 2.64 -7.81
N LYS A 100 -12.50 1.42 -8.28
CA LYS A 100 -12.87 1.14 -9.67
C LYS A 100 -14.11 1.91 -10.13
N ASP A 101 -15.09 2.09 -9.25
CA ASP A 101 -16.33 2.83 -9.57
C ASP A 101 -16.16 4.35 -9.56
N GLY A 102 -14.95 4.85 -9.33
CA GLY A 102 -14.65 6.27 -9.23
C GLY A 102 -14.88 6.87 -7.85
N THR A 103 -15.38 6.10 -6.89
CA THR A 103 -15.61 6.57 -5.52
C THR A 103 -14.28 6.91 -4.85
N ARG A 104 -14.23 8.02 -4.15
CA ARG A 104 -13.07 8.47 -3.41
C ARG A 104 -13.09 7.91 -1.99
N ILE A 105 -11.98 7.35 -1.56
CA ILE A 105 -11.79 6.82 -0.22
C ILE A 105 -10.55 7.42 0.42
N SER A 106 -10.42 7.29 1.73
CA SER A 106 -9.20 7.64 2.47
C SER A 106 -8.48 6.37 2.86
N VAL A 107 -7.19 6.28 2.54
CA VAL A 107 -6.36 5.14 2.90
C VAL A 107 -5.19 5.58 3.75
N GLU A 108 -4.84 4.73 4.71
CA GLU A 108 -3.57 4.82 5.42
C GLU A 108 -2.66 3.69 4.95
N PHE A 109 -1.38 3.97 4.80
CA PHE A 109 -0.45 2.95 4.33
C PHE A 109 0.97 3.18 4.80
N THR A 110 1.73 2.10 4.81
CA THR A 110 3.17 2.11 4.97
C THR A 110 3.79 1.54 3.70
N ILE A 111 5.00 1.96 3.38
CA ILE A 111 5.74 1.47 2.22
C ILE A 111 6.97 0.70 2.63
N VAL A 112 7.30 -0.30 1.82
CA VAL A 112 8.50 -1.13 1.98
C VAL A 112 9.21 -1.15 0.63
N PRO A 113 10.23 -0.32 0.43
CA PRO A 113 11.08 -0.42 -0.74
C PRO A 113 11.84 -1.75 -0.71
N PHE A 114 11.98 -2.41 -1.84
CA PHE A 114 12.71 -3.68 -1.89
C PHE A 114 13.72 -3.71 -3.03
N ARG A 115 14.77 -4.50 -2.80
CA ARG A 115 15.91 -4.61 -3.72
C ARG A 115 16.01 -6.05 -4.23
N ASN A 116 16.61 -6.20 -5.41
CA ASN A 116 16.93 -7.51 -5.96
C ASN A 116 18.21 -8.06 -5.30
N ALA A 117 18.59 -9.28 -5.70
CA ALA A 117 19.77 -9.94 -5.17
C ALA A 117 21.08 -9.16 -5.43
N SER A 118 21.09 -8.32 -6.46
CA SER A 118 22.25 -7.46 -6.79
C SER A 118 22.26 -6.14 -6.02
N GLY A 119 21.29 -5.90 -5.13
CA GLY A 119 21.18 -4.68 -4.34
C GLY A 119 20.57 -3.49 -5.06
N GLN A 120 20.06 -3.68 -6.28
CA GLN A 120 19.39 -2.63 -7.05
C GLN A 120 17.94 -2.51 -6.63
N MET A 121 17.41 -1.29 -6.61
CA MET A 121 16.00 -1.05 -6.33
C MET A 121 15.13 -1.74 -7.36
N GLU A 122 14.27 -2.63 -6.90
CA GLU A 122 13.37 -3.40 -7.76
C GLU A 122 11.95 -2.84 -7.76
N GLY A 123 11.50 -2.36 -6.60
CA GLY A 123 10.15 -1.83 -6.49
C GLY A 123 9.81 -1.37 -5.09
N ILE A 124 8.52 -1.13 -4.90
CA ILE A 124 7.95 -0.69 -3.64
C ILE A 124 6.71 -1.51 -3.34
N ALA A 125 6.65 -2.08 -2.13
CA ALA A 125 5.43 -2.69 -1.61
C ALA A 125 4.73 -1.71 -0.67
N ALA A 126 3.41 -1.78 -0.62
CA ALA A 126 2.59 -0.99 0.29
C ALA A 126 1.58 -1.88 1.00
N VAL A 127 1.40 -1.64 2.28
CA VAL A 127 0.34 -2.24 3.09
C VAL A 127 -0.64 -1.13 3.43
N MET A 128 -1.89 -1.27 3.00
CA MET A 128 -2.88 -0.21 3.02
C MET A 128 -4.15 -0.63 3.74
N ARG A 129 -4.78 0.34 4.39
CA ARG A 129 -6.09 0.17 5.04
C ARG A 129 -7.04 1.25 4.57
N ASP A 130 -8.30 0.89 4.37
CA ASP A 130 -9.37 1.85 4.14
C ASP A 130 -9.80 2.43 5.49
N VAL A 131 -9.58 3.72 5.67
CA VAL A 131 -9.91 4.45 6.89
C VAL A 131 -10.98 5.52 6.65
N THR A 132 -11.75 5.37 5.58
CA THR A 132 -12.78 6.34 5.18
C THR A 132 -13.77 6.59 6.30
N ALA A 133 -14.30 5.55 6.92
CA ALA A 133 -15.26 5.68 8.02
C ALA A 133 -14.67 6.44 9.21
N ARG A 134 -13.44 6.09 9.59
CA ARG A 134 -12.73 6.78 10.69
C ARG A 134 -12.47 8.24 10.36
N PHE A 135 -12.04 8.52 9.15
CA PHE A 135 -11.75 9.87 8.68
C PHE A 135 -13.00 10.74 8.72
N GLU A 136 -14.14 10.24 8.24
CA GLU A 136 -15.42 10.95 8.25
C GLU A 136 -15.92 11.19 9.67
N GLU A 137 -15.76 10.21 10.55
CA GLU A 137 -16.11 10.34 11.96
C GLU A 137 -15.32 11.46 12.65
N LEU A 138 -14.01 11.50 12.43
CA LEU A 138 -13.16 12.56 12.96
C LEU A 138 -13.56 13.94 12.42
N ARG A 139 -13.89 14.04 11.14
CA ARG A 139 -14.36 15.30 10.56
C ARG A 139 -15.66 15.75 11.22
N ALA A 140 -16.60 14.84 11.41
CA ALA A 140 -17.87 15.14 12.08
C ALA A 140 -17.64 15.61 13.51
N LEU A 141 -16.78 14.95 14.28
CA LEU A 141 -16.43 15.35 15.64
C LEU A 141 -15.77 16.72 15.69
N ARG A 142 -14.88 17.02 14.78
CA ARG A 142 -14.22 18.33 14.69
C ARG A 142 -15.22 19.43 14.39
N ARG A 143 -16.20 19.19 13.52
CA ARG A 143 -17.29 20.14 13.22
C ARG A 143 -18.16 20.41 14.46
N GLN A 144 -18.48 19.37 15.22
CA GLN A 144 -19.24 19.49 16.46
C GLN A 144 -18.50 20.32 17.51
N LEU A 145 -17.20 20.10 17.65
CA LEU A 145 -16.35 20.88 18.57
C LEU A 145 -16.25 22.35 18.16
N ALA A 146 -16.14 22.63 16.86
CA ALA A 146 -16.08 24.00 16.35
C ALA A 146 -17.42 24.71 16.58
N ALA A 147 -18.55 24.03 16.38
CA ALA A 147 -19.88 24.59 16.63
C ALA A 147 -20.12 24.91 18.11
N LYS A 148 -19.58 24.10 19.03
CA LYS A 148 -19.70 24.35 20.48
C LYS A 148 -18.90 25.55 20.98
N LYS A 149 -17.90 26.00 20.22
CA LYS A 149 -17.09 27.19 20.61
C LYS A 149 -17.71 28.52 20.20
N GLU A 150 -18.74 28.49 19.37
CA GLU A 150 -19.54 29.66 18.98
C GLU A 150 -20.73 29.84 19.92
#